data_d7f3469c73f6b90eec9cddd5feeee17d
#
_entry.id   d7f3469c73f6b90eec9cddd5feeee17d
#
_cell.length_a   1.000
_cell.length_b   1.000
_cell.length_c   1.000
_cell.angle_alpha   90.00
_cell.angle_beta   90.00
_cell.angle_gamma   90.00
#
_symmetry.space_group_name_H-M   'P 1'
#
loop_
_entity.id
_entity.type
_entity.pdbx_description
1 polymer ?
#
loop_
_entity_poly.entity_id
_entity_poly.type
_entity_poly.pdbx_seq_one_letter_code
_entity_poly.pdbx_strand_id
1 'polypeptide(L)'
;MTNTHDTICAISTAQGGAIGMIRVSGPDAITATDKIFQSVRNLKLADAKPYTLLYGNVIDEDGSIIDEVMVSTFRAPHSYTGENSTEIMCHGSAYILQRVIELLINN
;
A
#
# COMPACT_ATOMS: atom_id res chain seq x y z
N MET A 1 5.10 23.22 4.35
CA MET A 1 3.84 23.04 5.09
C MET A 1 3.13 21.79 4.59
N THR A 2 2.73 20.94 5.48
CA THR A 2 2.03 19.73 5.08
C THR A 2 0.57 20.05 4.83
N ASN A 3 0.09 19.68 3.66
CA ASN A 3 -1.32 19.80 3.33
C ASN A 3 -2.06 18.62 3.97
N THR A 4 -3.10 18.90 4.78
CA THR A 4 -3.86 17.85 5.45
C THR A 4 -4.63 16.95 4.47
N HIS A 5 -4.75 17.36 3.21
CA HIS A 5 -5.42 16.58 2.16
C HIS A 5 -4.45 15.77 1.31
N ASP A 6 -3.15 15.88 1.56
CA ASP A 6 -2.17 15.13 0.80
C ASP A 6 -2.19 13.65 1.21
N THR A 7 -2.03 12.79 0.22
CA THR A 7 -1.80 11.38 0.46
C THR A 7 -0.29 11.15 0.48
N ILE A 8 0.20 10.51 1.54
CA ILE A 8 1.62 10.24 1.72
C ILE A 8 1.86 8.75 1.87
N CYS A 9 3.06 8.31 1.52
CA CYS A 9 3.48 6.93 1.75
C CYS A 9 4.87 6.91 2.38
N ALA A 10 5.10 5.91 3.21
CA ALA A 10 6.38 5.77 3.92
C ALA A 10 6.60 4.31 4.31
N ILE A 11 7.89 3.94 4.40
CA ILE A 11 8.27 2.66 4.97
C ILE A 11 8.12 2.78 6.49
N SER A 12 7.33 1.88 7.08
CA SER A 12 6.98 1.96 8.50
C SER A 12 7.66 0.89 9.35
N THR A 13 8.57 0.10 8.77
CA THR A 13 9.34 -0.90 9.50
C THR A 13 10.83 -0.60 9.40
N ALA A 14 11.61 -1.17 10.31
CA ALA A 14 13.06 -1.09 10.23
C ALA A 14 13.56 -1.81 8.98
N GLN A 15 14.62 -1.29 8.37
CA GLN A 15 15.24 -1.91 7.20
C GLN A 15 15.98 -3.17 7.58
N GLY A 16 16.08 -4.11 6.62
CA GLY A 16 16.87 -5.32 6.78
C GLY A 16 16.12 -6.50 7.38
N GLY A 17 14.84 -6.33 7.74
CA GLY A 17 14.03 -7.44 8.20
C GLY A 17 13.50 -8.29 7.06
N ALA A 18 12.92 -9.45 7.38
CA ALA A 18 12.33 -10.34 6.39
C ALA A 18 11.09 -9.73 5.74
N ILE A 19 10.37 -8.89 6.49
CA ILE A 19 9.14 -8.23 6.04
C ILE A 19 9.34 -6.72 6.15
N GLY A 20 8.94 -6.02 5.11
CA GLY A 20 8.86 -4.56 5.12
C GLY A 20 7.41 -4.13 5.00
N MET A 21 7.04 -3.04 5.66
CA MET A 21 5.70 -2.51 5.57
C MET A 21 5.75 -1.08 5.05
N ILE A 22 4.86 -0.80 4.08
CA ILE A 22 4.65 0.54 3.56
C ILE A 22 3.26 0.97 3.98
N ARG A 23 3.16 2.14 4.60
CA ARG A 23 1.88 2.74 4.95
C ARG A 23 1.59 3.88 4.00
N VAL A 24 0.39 3.86 3.44
CA VAL A 24 -0.14 4.93 2.59
C VAL A 24 -1.28 5.56 3.36
N SER A 25 -1.26 6.87 3.56
CA SER A 25 -2.27 7.56 4.35
C SER A 25 -2.72 8.83 3.65
N GLY A 26 -4.02 9.07 3.64
CA GLY A 26 -4.60 10.25 3.05
C GLY A 26 -5.87 9.92 2.28
N PRO A 27 -6.53 10.95 1.71
CA PRO A 27 -7.81 10.74 1.02
C PRO A 27 -7.72 9.80 -0.17
N ASP A 28 -6.55 9.70 -0.82
CA ASP A 28 -6.37 8.87 -2.01
C ASP A 28 -5.63 7.56 -1.71
N ALA A 29 -5.44 7.21 -0.44
CA ALA A 29 -4.62 6.05 -0.07
C ALA A 29 -5.11 4.75 -0.71
N ILE A 30 -6.41 4.50 -0.64
CA ILE A 30 -6.99 3.26 -1.14
C ILE A 30 -6.95 3.25 -2.67
N THR A 31 -7.31 4.36 -3.31
CA THR A 31 -7.28 4.49 -4.77
C THR A 31 -5.86 4.32 -5.31
N ALA A 32 -4.89 4.97 -4.69
CA ALA A 32 -3.49 4.89 -5.11
C ALA A 32 -2.97 3.46 -5.00
N THR A 33 -3.30 2.78 -3.91
CA THR A 33 -2.87 1.40 -3.71
C THR A 33 -3.54 0.46 -4.72
N ASP A 34 -4.83 0.67 -5.02
CA ASP A 34 -5.54 -0.13 -6.02
C ASP A 34 -4.89 -0.06 -7.40
N LYS A 35 -4.24 1.05 -7.74
CA LYS A 35 -3.60 1.20 -9.05
C LYS A 35 -2.39 0.29 -9.25
N ILE A 36 -1.75 -0.13 -8.16
CA ILE A 36 -0.53 -0.94 -8.24
C ILE A 36 -0.72 -2.35 -7.69
N PHE A 37 -1.87 -2.64 -7.11
CA PHE A 37 -2.12 -3.93 -6.44
C PHE A 37 -3.22 -4.69 -7.16
N GLN A 38 -2.97 -5.97 -7.41
CA GLN A 38 -3.96 -6.87 -7.99
C GLN A 38 -4.14 -8.06 -7.04
N SER A 39 -5.32 -8.16 -6.43
CA SER A 39 -5.61 -9.26 -5.53
C SER A 39 -5.82 -10.56 -6.32
N VAL A 40 -5.49 -11.69 -5.69
CA VAL A 40 -5.72 -13.01 -6.31
C VAL A 40 -7.20 -13.30 -6.50
N ARG A 41 -8.07 -12.59 -5.78
CA ARG A 41 -9.52 -12.72 -5.87
C ARG A 41 -10.15 -11.72 -6.84
N ASN A 42 -9.35 -10.92 -7.51
CA ASN A 42 -9.80 -9.82 -8.39
C ASN A 42 -10.73 -8.83 -7.69
N LEU A 43 -10.56 -8.66 -6.38
CA LEU A 43 -11.34 -7.74 -5.58
C LEU A 43 -10.57 -6.43 -5.43
N LYS A 44 -11.22 -5.31 -5.73
CA LYS A 44 -10.62 -3.98 -5.49
C LYS A 44 -10.56 -3.70 -3.99
N LEU A 45 -9.52 -3.01 -3.57
CA LEU A 45 -9.39 -2.59 -2.17
C LEU A 45 -10.55 -1.68 -1.77
N ALA A 46 -11.04 -0.86 -2.70
CA ALA A 46 -12.18 0.02 -2.44
C ALA A 46 -13.44 -0.77 -2.06
N ASP A 47 -13.58 -1.99 -2.56
CA ASP A 47 -14.74 -2.84 -2.32
C ASP A 47 -14.51 -3.86 -1.20
N ALA A 48 -13.29 -3.92 -0.66
CA ALA A 48 -12.95 -4.87 0.37
C ALA A 48 -13.47 -4.40 1.73
N LYS A 49 -13.77 -5.36 2.61
CA LYS A 49 -14.04 -5.06 4.00
C LYS A 49 -12.82 -4.43 4.64
N PRO A 50 -12.97 -3.28 5.33
CA PRO A 50 -11.83 -2.71 6.04
C PRO A 50 -11.33 -3.66 7.14
N TYR A 51 -10.07 -3.51 7.51
CA TYR A 51 -9.40 -4.31 8.55
C TYR A 51 -9.26 -5.79 8.21
N THR A 52 -9.33 -6.14 6.93
CA THR A 52 -9.04 -7.49 6.44
C THR A 52 -7.81 -7.46 5.55
N LEU A 53 -7.14 -8.60 5.43
CA LEU A 53 -5.97 -8.74 4.57
C LEU A 53 -6.38 -9.31 3.23
N LEU A 54 -5.91 -8.66 2.15
CA LEU A 54 -6.01 -9.20 0.80
C LEU A 54 -4.63 -9.61 0.33
N TYR A 55 -4.52 -10.81 -0.21
CA TYR A 55 -3.29 -11.32 -0.79
C TYR A 55 -3.29 -11.04 -2.29
N GLY A 56 -2.14 -10.65 -2.82
CA GLY A 56 -2.01 -10.38 -4.23
C GLY A 56 -0.63 -9.93 -4.63
N ASN A 57 -0.55 -9.23 -5.74
CA ASN A 57 0.72 -8.82 -6.33
C ASN A 57 0.77 -7.32 -6.54
N VAL A 58 1.95 -6.73 -6.30
CA VAL A 58 2.25 -5.40 -6.79
C VAL A 58 2.72 -5.54 -8.22
N ILE A 59 2.10 -4.79 -9.13
CA ILE A 59 2.33 -4.88 -10.56
C ILE A 59 3.06 -3.64 -11.04
N ASP A 60 4.17 -3.86 -11.77
CA ASP A 60 4.93 -2.79 -12.38
C ASP A 60 4.19 -2.22 -13.61
N GLU A 61 4.68 -1.10 -14.10
CA GLU A 61 4.11 -0.41 -15.25
C GLU A 61 4.08 -1.28 -16.51
N ASP A 62 5.03 -2.20 -16.64
CA ASP A 62 5.09 -3.14 -17.77
C ASP A 62 4.26 -4.40 -17.57
N GLY A 63 3.53 -4.48 -16.46
CA GLY A 63 2.71 -5.65 -16.14
C GLY A 63 3.42 -6.75 -15.38
N SER A 64 4.71 -6.61 -15.11
CA SER A 64 5.46 -7.63 -14.36
C SER A 64 5.15 -7.54 -12.87
N ILE A 65 5.34 -8.65 -12.17
CA ILE A 65 5.12 -8.72 -10.73
C ILE A 65 6.38 -8.26 -10.02
N ILE A 66 6.23 -7.25 -9.16
CA ILE A 66 7.32 -6.78 -8.31
C ILE A 66 7.46 -7.66 -7.08
N ASP A 67 6.32 -7.97 -6.44
CA ASP A 67 6.33 -8.76 -5.21
C ASP A 67 4.93 -9.29 -4.92
N GLU A 68 4.88 -10.42 -4.23
CA GLU A 68 3.64 -10.92 -3.63
C GLU A 68 3.50 -10.27 -2.26
N VAL A 69 2.34 -9.68 -2.01
CA VAL A 69 2.14 -8.83 -0.83
C VAL A 69 0.79 -9.12 -0.18
N MET A 70 0.66 -8.66 1.06
CA MET A 70 -0.64 -8.59 1.71
C MET A 70 -0.97 -7.13 1.98
N VAL A 71 -2.21 -6.75 1.72
CA VAL A 71 -2.66 -5.36 1.89
C VAL A 71 -3.88 -5.33 2.78
N SER A 72 -3.88 -4.43 3.74
CA SER A 72 -5.06 -4.12 4.55
C SER A 72 -5.46 -2.67 4.35
N THR A 73 -6.76 -2.40 4.49
CA THR A 73 -7.30 -1.05 4.40
C THR A 73 -7.87 -0.63 5.75
N PHE A 74 -7.72 0.65 6.04
CA PHE A 74 -8.25 1.27 7.25
C PHE A 74 -9.04 2.49 6.84
N ARG A 75 -10.27 2.59 7.31
CA ARG A 75 -11.19 3.68 6.95
C ARG A 75 -11.24 4.73 8.05
N ALA A 76 -11.19 5.99 7.65
CA ALA A 76 -11.34 7.10 8.58
C ALA A 76 -12.65 6.98 9.35
N PRO A 77 -12.71 7.35 10.64
CA PRO A 77 -11.59 7.79 11.47
C PRO A 77 -10.86 6.66 12.19
N HIS A 78 -11.19 5.40 11.92
CA HIS A 78 -10.68 4.24 12.65
C HIS A 78 -9.39 3.72 12.00
N SER A 79 -8.32 4.51 12.10
CA SER A 79 -7.00 4.19 11.59
C SER A 79 -5.95 4.85 12.48
N TYR A 80 -4.68 4.47 12.28
CA TYR A 80 -3.59 5.06 13.06
C TYR A 80 -3.45 6.56 12.84
N THR A 81 -3.75 7.03 11.65
CA THR A 81 -3.59 8.44 11.29
C THR A 81 -4.89 9.24 11.38
N GLY A 82 -6.02 8.57 11.63
CA GLY A 82 -7.35 9.17 11.56
C GLY A 82 -7.87 9.38 10.15
N GLU A 83 -7.08 9.02 9.15
CA GLU A 83 -7.44 9.15 7.73
C GLU A 83 -7.62 7.76 7.12
N ASN A 84 -8.12 7.69 5.88
CA ASN A 84 -8.07 6.45 5.11
C ASN A 84 -6.60 6.07 4.91
N SER A 85 -6.30 4.79 5.06
CA SER A 85 -4.93 4.31 4.88
C SER A 85 -4.91 2.88 4.40
N THR A 86 -3.76 2.49 3.84
CA THR A 86 -3.47 1.10 3.53
C THR A 86 -2.13 0.74 4.13
N GLU A 87 -1.97 -0.54 4.44
CA GLU A 87 -0.69 -1.10 4.83
C GLU A 87 -0.34 -2.22 3.87
N ILE A 88 0.82 -2.12 3.24
CA ILE A 88 1.31 -3.08 2.25
C ILE A 88 2.46 -3.83 2.90
N MET A 89 2.28 -5.13 3.12
CA MET A 89 3.34 -5.98 3.67
C MET A 89 4.07 -6.66 2.54
N CYS A 90 5.32 -6.28 2.34
CA CYS A 90 6.20 -6.75 1.28
C CYS A 90 7.34 -7.58 1.87
N HIS A 91 8.11 -8.22 1.01
CA HIS A 91 9.41 -8.72 1.41
C HIS A 91 10.33 -7.55 1.77
N GLY A 92 11.21 -7.76 2.75
CA GLY A 92 12.04 -6.69 3.31
C GLY A 92 13.23 -6.26 2.46
N SER A 93 13.18 -6.50 1.16
CA SER A 93 14.22 -6.08 0.23
C SER A 93 14.18 -4.57 0.03
N ALA A 94 15.33 -3.91 0.14
CA ALA A 94 15.42 -2.48 -0.12
C ALA A 94 14.96 -2.14 -1.55
N TYR A 95 15.31 -2.97 -2.53
CA TYR A 95 14.88 -2.78 -3.91
C TYR A 95 13.36 -2.82 -4.04
N ILE A 96 12.73 -3.83 -3.43
CA ILE A 96 11.27 -4.00 -3.52
C ILE A 96 10.56 -2.83 -2.88
N LEU A 97 10.96 -2.45 -1.66
CA LEU A 97 10.34 -1.34 -0.94
C LEU A 97 10.48 -0.03 -1.71
N GLN A 98 11.66 0.23 -2.25
CA GLN A 98 11.92 1.42 -3.05
C GLN A 98 11.04 1.44 -4.31
N ARG A 99 10.92 0.30 -4.99
CA ARG A 99 10.13 0.21 -6.22
C ARG A 99 8.64 0.41 -5.95
N VAL A 100 8.13 -0.16 -4.85
CA VAL A 100 6.72 0.03 -4.48
C VAL A 100 6.44 1.50 -4.18
N ILE A 101 7.34 2.16 -3.44
CA ILE A 101 7.22 3.59 -3.15
C ILE A 101 7.18 4.40 -4.46
N GLU A 102 8.08 4.10 -5.40
CA GLU A 102 8.12 4.79 -6.70
C GLU A 102 6.82 4.63 -7.47
N LEU A 103 6.27 3.42 -7.47
CA LEU A 103 5.00 3.16 -8.15
C LEU A 103 3.84 3.95 -7.51
N LEU A 104 3.82 4.03 -6.19
CA LEU A 104 2.80 4.80 -5.47
C LEU A 104 2.90 6.29 -5.80
N ILE A 105 4.11 6.82 -5.86
CA ILE A 105 4.34 8.25 -6.15
C ILE A 105 3.97 8.57 -7.60
N ASN A 106 4.28 7.69 -8.54
CA ASN A 106 4.11 7.95 -9.96
C ASN A 106 2.69 7.66 -10.47
N ASN A 107 1.83 7.15 -9.61
CA ASN A 107 0.42 6.88 -10.00
C ASN A 107 -0.61 7.63 -9.12
#